data_f933e41a3c36d932454b8f8de4b710bb
#
_entry.id   f933e41a3c36d932454b8f8de4b710bb
#
_cell.length_a   1.000
_cell.length_b   1.000
_cell.length_c   1.000
_cell.angle_alpha   90.00
_cell.angle_beta   90.00
_cell.angle_gamma   90.00
#
_symmetry.space_group_name_H-M   'P 1'
#
loop_
_entity.id
_entity.type
_entity.pdbx_description
1 polymer ?
#
loop_
_entity_poly.entity_id
_entity_poly.type
_entity_poly.pdbx_seq_one_letter_code
_entity_poly.pdbx_strand_id
1 'polypeptide(L)'
;MTFLAVEEQMTLIQRGAEEIIPEEALKEKLAKSKAEGKPLTIKLGCDPSRADLHIGHGVVLRKLRHFQDLGHQAILVIGDFTAMIGDPSGRNKTRPQLTLEAAQENAKSYVDQAKVILDVDSLKIVYNSEWLNEMNFSDVISLTSNYTVARMLERDDFTKRF
;
A
#
# COMPACT_ATOMS: atom_id res chain seq x y z
N MET A 1 5.95 -14.08 20.06
CA MET A 1 4.64 -13.39 19.98
C MET A 1 3.55 -14.43 19.82
N THR A 2 2.45 -14.32 20.55
CA THR A 2 1.33 -15.27 20.41
C THR A 2 0.23 -14.58 19.62
N PHE A 3 0.00 -15.01 18.38
CA PHE A 3 -1.09 -14.47 17.55
C PHE A 3 -2.44 -15.09 17.94
N LEU A 4 -3.52 -14.34 17.75
CA LEU A 4 -4.89 -14.81 17.91
C LEU A 4 -5.20 -16.00 16.99
N ALA A 5 -6.32 -16.69 17.18
CA ALA A 5 -6.80 -17.70 16.26
C ALA A 5 -7.08 -17.06 14.88
N VAL A 6 -6.97 -17.85 13.79
CA VAL A 6 -7.16 -17.33 12.42
C VAL A 6 -8.55 -16.71 12.26
N GLU A 7 -9.57 -17.34 12.81
CA GLU A 7 -10.96 -16.89 12.76
C GLU A 7 -11.16 -15.55 13.48
N GLU A 8 -10.50 -15.37 14.63
CA GLU A 8 -10.54 -14.11 15.37
C GLU A 8 -9.85 -12.99 14.60
N GLN A 9 -8.69 -13.29 13.98
CA GLN A 9 -7.99 -12.34 13.13
C GLN A 9 -8.85 -11.96 11.92
N MET A 10 -9.45 -12.94 11.24
CA MET A 10 -10.32 -12.71 10.09
C MET A 10 -11.54 -11.86 10.46
N THR A 11 -12.14 -12.08 11.63
CA THR A 11 -13.26 -11.28 12.11
C THR A 11 -12.90 -9.78 12.19
N LEU A 12 -11.71 -9.43 12.66
CA LEU A 12 -11.25 -8.03 12.69
C LEU A 12 -10.90 -7.53 11.29
N ILE A 13 -10.23 -8.35 10.48
CA ILE A 13 -9.81 -7.98 9.12
C ILE A 13 -11.01 -7.74 8.19
N GLN A 14 -12.08 -8.51 8.33
CA GLN A 14 -13.30 -8.38 7.52
C GLN A 14 -14.10 -7.11 7.84
N ARG A 15 -13.94 -6.52 9.02
CA ARG A 15 -14.68 -5.32 9.40
C ARG A 15 -14.42 -4.16 8.44
N GLY A 16 -15.48 -3.72 7.74
CA GLY A 16 -15.40 -2.62 6.77
C GLY A 16 -14.62 -2.95 5.50
N ALA A 17 -14.37 -4.24 5.22
CA ALA A 17 -13.96 -4.72 3.90
C ALA A 17 -15.20 -5.17 3.14
N GLU A 18 -15.29 -4.79 1.88
CA GLU A 18 -16.32 -5.28 0.97
C GLU A 18 -15.95 -6.69 0.50
N GLU A 19 -14.68 -6.89 0.22
CA GLU A 19 -14.14 -8.14 -0.32
C GLU A 19 -12.70 -8.36 0.13
N ILE A 20 -12.29 -9.63 0.25
CA ILE A 20 -10.91 -10.06 0.48
C ILE A 20 -10.52 -11.04 -0.63
N ILE A 21 -9.52 -10.71 -1.44
CA ILE A 21 -9.14 -11.47 -2.62
C ILE A 21 -7.66 -11.87 -2.57
N PRO A 22 -7.33 -13.16 -2.60
CA PRO A 22 -8.20 -14.30 -2.27
C PRO A 22 -8.24 -14.54 -0.76
N GLU A 23 -9.43 -14.76 -0.22
CA GLU A 23 -9.64 -14.92 1.23
C GLU A 23 -8.91 -16.14 1.78
N GLU A 24 -9.01 -17.28 1.08
CA GLU A 24 -8.37 -18.53 1.54
C GLU A 24 -6.83 -18.39 1.62
N ALA A 25 -6.21 -17.70 0.66
CA ALA A 25 -4.77 -17.44 0.71
C ALA A 25 -4.37 -16.56 1.90
N LEU A 26 -5.24 -15.64 2.32
CA LEU A 26 -5.00 -14.85 3.53
C LEU A 26 -5.09 -15.72 4.78
N LYS A 27 -6.10 -16.59 4.89
CA LYS A 27 -6.24 -17.54 6.00
C LYS A 27 -5.02 -18.45 6.13
N GLU A 28 -4.54 -19.00 5.01
CA GLU A 28 -3.32 -19.82 4.99
C GLU A 28 -2.09 -19.05 5.50
N LYS A 29 -1.91 -17.79 5.04
CA LYS A 29 -0.82 -16.92 5.51
C LYS A 29 -0.92 -16.63 7.00
N LEU A 30 -2.12 -16.35 7.53
CA LEU A 30 -2.36 -16.12 8.95
C LEU A 30 -2.07 -17.38 9.78
N ALA A 31 -2.49 -18.55 9.31
CA ALA A 31 -2.22 -19.83 9.94
C ALA A 31 -0.71 -20.10 10.02
N LYS A 32 0.00 -19.90 8.91
CA LYS A 32 1.46 -20.04 8.86
C LYS A 32 2.16 -19.04 9.79
N SER A 33 1.76 -17.78 9.76
CA SER A 33 2.28 -16.72 10.63
C SER A 33 2.15 -17.09 12.11
N LYS A 34 0.97 -17.58 12.49
CA LYS A 34 0.71 -18.05 13.85
C LYS A 34 1.58 -19.25 14.23
N ALA A 35 1.68 -20.25 13.36
CA ALA A 35 2.46 -21.46 13.61
C ALA A 35 3.97 -21.18 13.76
N GLU A 36 4.49 -20.24 12.94
CA GLU A 36 5.90 -19.86 12.97
C GLU A 36 6.22 -18.77 14.00
N GLY A 37 5.21 -18.13 14.59
CA GLY A 37 5.39 -16.98 15.50
C GLY A 37 5.96 -15.74 14.80
N LYS A 38 5.82 -15.64 13.48
CA LYS A 38 6.35 -14.54 12.65
C LYS A 38 5.23 -13.67 12.10
N PRO A 39 5.31 -12.33 12.27
CA PRO A 39 4.29 -11.43 11.74
C PRO A 39 4.25 -11.45 10.21
N LEU A 40 3.07 -11.27 9.64
CA LEU A 40 2.94 -10.92 8.24
C LEU A 40 3.41 -9.48 8.02
N THR A 41 3.90 -9.21 6.82
CA THR A 41 4.16 -7.85 6.34
C THR A 41 2.99 -7.37 5.51
N ILE A 42 2.33 -6.32 5.98
CA ILE A 42 1.16 -5.72 5.33
C ILE A 42 1.55 -4.34 4.81
N LYS A 43 1.44 -4.13 3.51
CA LYS A 43 1.82 -2.86 2.90
C LYS A 43 0.60 -2.07 2.44
N LEU A 44 0.66 -0.77 2.60
CA LEU A 44 -0.22 0.20 1.98
C LEU A 44 0.64 1.21 1.21
N GLY A 45 0.39 1.38 -0.09
CA GLY A 45 1.03 2.42 -0.90
C GLY A 45 0.12 3.63 -1.03
N CYS A 46 0.70 4.82 -0.94
CA CYS A 46 0.01 6.07 -1.24
C CYS A 46 0.95 7.09 -1.87
N ASP A 47 0.47 7.77 -2.90
CA ASP A 47 1.18 8.89 -3.52
C ASP A 47 0.80 10.20 -2.80
N PRO A 48 1.76 10.99 -2.33
CA PRO A 48 1.51 12.24 -1.62
C PRO A 48 1.15 13.36 -2.60
N SER A 49 0.07 13.16 -3.35
CA SER A 49 -0.37 14.07 -4.42
C SER A 49 -0.96 15.40 -3.90
N ARG A 50 -1.20 15.51 -2.59
CA ARG A 50 -1.68 16.70 -1.87
C ARG A 50 -1.14 16.66 -0.45
N ALA A 51 -1.16 17.82 0.25
CA ALA A 51 -0.68 17.88 1.63
C ALA A 51 -1.60 17.23 2.66
N ASP A 52 -2.90 17.12 2.37
CA ASP A 52 -3.90 16.72 3.36
C ASP A 52 -4.50 15.35 3.07
N LEU A 53 -4.68 14.58 4.15
CA LEU A 53 -5.51 13.39 4.18
C LEU A 53 -6.98 13.79 4.40
N HIS A 54 -7.90 13.00 3.85
CA HIS A 54 -9.33 13.12 4.10
C HIS A 54 -9.89 11.79 4.63
N ILE A 55 -11.16 11.78 5.04
CA ILE A 55 -11.78 10.61 5.68
C ILE A 55 -11.70 9.33 4.83
N GLY A 56 -11.69 9.45 3.51
CA GLY A 56 -11.50 8.31 2.62
C GLY A 56 -10.14 7.60 2.78
N HIS A 57 -9.07 8.37 3.04
CA HIS A 57 -7.77 7.79 3.40
C HIS A 57 -7.85 7.11 4.77
N GLY A 58 -8.62 7.68 5.71
CA GLY A 58 -8.81 7.11 7.04
C GLY A 58 -9.37 5.69 7.02
N VAL A 59 -10.24 5.36 6.06
CA VAL A 59 -10.78 4.00 5.88
C VAL A 59 -9.67 2.97 5.63
N VAL A 60 -8.75 3.29 4.72
CA VAL A 60 -7.66 2.37 4.36
C VAL A 60 -6.59 2.33 5.46
N LEU A 61 -6.26 3.47 6.07
CA LEU A 61 -5.37 3.53 7.22
C LEU A 61 -5.92 2.73 8.40
N ARG A 62 -7.23 2.78 8.64
CA ARG A 62 -7.87 1.96 9.68
C ARG A 62 -7.73 0.47 9.39
N LYS A 63 -7.77 0.06 8.14
CA LYS A 63 -7.51 -1.33 7.76
C LYS A 63 -6.07 -1.73 8.09
N LEU A 64 -5.10 -0.89 7.78
CA LEU A 64 -3.70 -1.14 8.14
C LEU A 64 -3.52 -1.22 9.67
N ARG A 65 -4.24 -0.37 10.43
CA ARG A 65 -4.26 -0.41 11.89
C ARG A 65 -4.80 -1.73 12.44
N HIS A 66 -5.84 -2.33 11.83
CA HIS A 66 -6.33 -3.65 12.27
C HIS A 66 -5.21 -4.70 12.24
N PHE A 67 -4.34 -4.67 11.26
CA PHE A 67 -3.20 -5.59 11.20
C PHE A 67 -2.14 -5.28 12.27
N GLN A 68 -1.89 -4.01 12.59
CA GLN A 68 -1.03 -3.65 13.72
C GLN A 68 -1.62 -4.16 15.05
N ASP A 69 -2.92 -3.96 15.27
CA ASP A 69 -3.62 -4.44 16.48
C ASP A 69 -3.54 -5.97 16.62
N LEU A 70 -3.42 -6.71 15.52
CA LEU A 70 -3.21 -8.15 15.48
C LEU A 70 -1.74 -8.57 15.64
N GLY A 71 -0.81 -7.62 15.76
CA GLY A 71 0.62 -7.87 15.93
C GLY A 71 1.39 -8.10 14.62
N HIS A 72 0.81 -7.75 13.47
CA HIS A 72 1.49 -7.81 12.18
C HIS A 72 2.28 -6.53 11.88
N GLN A 73 3.29 -6.65 11.02
CA GLN A 73 4.14 -5.53 10.62
C GLN A 73 3.44 -4.70 9.54
N ALA A 74 3.04 -3.48 9.88
CA ALA A 74 2.54 -2.52 8.91
C ALA A 74 3.68 -1.78 8.21
N ILE A 75 3.56 -1.62 6.89
CA ILE A 75 4.46 -0.79 6.08
C ILE A 75 3.63 0.22 5.29
N LEU A 76 3.95 1.50 5.48
CA LEU A 76 3.43 2.58 4.64
C LEU A 76 4.48 2.91 3.57
N VAL A 77 4.13 2.65 2.31
CA VAL A 77 4.96 2.96 1.14
C VAL A 77 4.54 4.31 0.61
N ILE A 78 5.42 5.28 0.72
CA ILE A 78 5.22 6.62 0.15
C ILE A 78 5.71 6.62 -1.30
N GLY A 79 4.80 6.95 -2.21
CA GLY A 79 5.07 7.04 -3.64
C GLY A 79 5.61 8.41 -4.04
N ASP A 80 6.75 8.84 -3.48
CA ASP A 80 7.38 10.12 -3.81
C ASP A 80 7.89 10.15 -5.24
N PHE A 81 8.48 9.06 -5.74
CA PHE A 81 8.89 8.94 -7.14
C PHE A 81 7.68 8.90 -8.08
N THR A 82 6.67 8.08 -7.78
CA THR A 82 5.48 7.94 -8.62
C THR A 82 4.62 9.19 -8.64
N ALA A 83 4.62 9.98 -7.57
CA ALA A 83 3.94 11.28 -7.52
C ALA A 83 4.51 12.29 -8.53
N MET A 84 5.81 12.22 -8.86
CA MET A 84 6.42 13.07 -9.90
C MET A 84 5.92 12.72 -11.30
N ILE A 85 5.53 11.46 -11.53
CA ILE A 85 5.02 11.00 -12.84
C ILE A 85 3.58 11.46 -13.06
N GLY A 86 2.81 11.62 -11.99
CA GLY A 86 1.41 12.03 -12.05
C GLY A 86 0.49 10.90 -12.52
N ASP A 87 0.51 9.77 -11.80
CA ASP A 87 -0.31 8.59 -12.10
C ASP A 87 -1.79 8.96 -12.32
N PRO A 88 -2.37 8.69 -13.51
CA PRO A 88 -3.75 8.98 -13.84
C PRO A 88 -4.74 7.90 -13.35
N SER A 89 -4.31 6.91 -12.56
CA SER A 89 -5.18 5.82 -12.09
C SER A 89 -6.49 6.32 -11.51
N GLY A 90 -7.60 5.78 -12.01
CA GLY A 90 -8.96 6.15 -11.60
C GLY A 90 -9.46 7.50 -12.13
N ARG A 91 -8.76 8.18 -13.06
CA ARG A 91 -9.18 9.45 -13.65
C ARG A 91 -8.82 9.53 -15.15
N ASN A 92 -9.66 10.24 -15.92
CA ASN A 92 -9.42 10.46 -17.35
C ASN A 92 -8.36 11.56 -17.65
N LYS A 93 -7.77 12.17 -16.63
CA LYS A 93 -6.77 13.24 -16.75
C LYS A 93 -5.56 12.93 -15.89
N THR A 94 -4.36 13.20 -16.42
CA THR A 94 -3.12 13.17 -15.66
C THR A 94 -3.19 14.12 -14.47
N ARG A 95 -2.69 13.70 -13.32
CA ARG A 95 -2.49 14.61 -12.18
C ARG A 95 -1.36 15.57 -12.51
N PRO A 96 -1.37 16.80 -11.94
CA PRO A 96 -0.20 17.66 -12.03
C PRO A 96 1.03 16.93 -11.51
N GLN A 97 2.12 17.01 -12.26
CA GLN A 97 3.41 16.49 -11.83
C GLN A 97 3.93 17.30 -10.65
N LEU A 98 4.45 16.64 -9.66
CA LEU A 98 5.10 17.26 -8.50
C LEU A 98 6.62 17.21 -8.69
N THR A 99 7.33 18.16 -8.07
CA THR A 99 8.78 17.99 -7.85
C THR A 99 9.02 16.99 -6.74
N LEU A 100 10.20 16.40 -6.69
CA LEU A 100 10.56 15.47 -5.61
C LEU A 100 10.44 16.13 -4.23
N GLU A 101 10.89 17.39 -4.13
CA GLU A 101 10.82 18.16 -2.89
C GLU A 101 9.38 18.38 -2.44
N ALA A 102 8.49 18.74 -3.36
CA ALA A 102 7.06 18.91 -3.07
C ALA A 102 6.41 17.57 -2.66
N ALA A 103 6.76 16.47 -3.32
CA ALA A 103 6.28 15.14 -2.96
C ALA A 103 6.75 14.72 -1.56
N GLN A 104 8.01 14.98 -1.22
CA GLN A 104 8.58 14.68 0.10
C GLN A 104 7.98 15.55 1.20
N GLU A 105 7.71 16.83 0.94
CA GLU A 105 7.04 17.71 1.92
C GLU A 105 5.61 17.25 2.19
N ASN A 106 4.85 16.94 1.13
CA ASN A 106 3.52 16.36 1.29
C ASN A 106 3.58 15.00 2.04
N ALA A 107 4.61 14.18 1.80
CA ALA A 107 4.79 12.91 2.48
C ALA A 107 4.97 13.07 4.00
N LYS A 108 5.72 14.09 4.44
CA LYS A 108 5.85 14.38 5.88
C LYS A 108 4.48 14.68 6.51
N SER A 109 3.68 15.53 5.84
CA SER A 109 2.33 15.82 6.29
C SER A 109 1.45 14.58 6.36
N TYR A 110 1.53 13.67 5.36
CA TYR A 110 0.79 12.41 5.36
C TYR A 110 1.14 11.52 6.55
N VAL A 111 2.44 11.38 6.82
CA VAL A 111 2.92 10.59 7.97
C VAL A 111 2.41 11.18 9.27
N ASP A 112 2.49 12.51 9.44
CA ASP A 112 2.04 13.18 10.65
C ASP A 112 0.53 13.03 10.86
N GLN A 113 -0.26 13.14 9.81
CA GLN A 113 -1.71 12.93 9.89
C GLN A 113 -2.07 11.46 10.12
N ALA A 114 -1.33 10.51 9.55
CA ALA A 114 -1.56 9.08 9.72
C ALA A 114 -1.35 8.61 11.18
N LYS A 115 -0.55 9.33 11.98
CA LYS A 115 -0.33 9.06 13.42
C LYS A 115 -1.62 9.07 14.24
N VAL A 116 -2.65 9.78 13.80
CA VAL A 116 -3.96 9.79 14.47
C VAL A 116 -4.64 8.41 14.45
N ILE A 117 -4.31 7.59 13.46
CA ILE A 117 -4.92 6.27 13.26
C ILE A 117 -3.92 5.15 13.50
N LEU A 118 -2.70 5.28 13.00
CA LEU A 118 -1.67 4.25 13.04
C LEU A 118 -0.80 4.37 14.29
N ASP A 119 -0.35 3.22 14.78
CA ASP A 119 0.73 3.16 15.75
C ASP A 119 2.07 3.37 15.02
N VAL A 120 2.67 4.53 15.25
CA VAL A 120 3.90 4.94 14.54
C VAL A 120 5.15 4.25 15.07
N ASP A 121 5.14 3.78 16.30
CA ASP A 121 6.30 3.09 16.92
C ASP A 121 6.50 1.71 16.28
N SER A 122 5.41 1.11 15.79
CA SER A 122 5.42 -0.18 15.08
C SER A 122 5.28 -0.04 13.55
N LEU A 123 5.12 1.19 13.03
CA LEU A 123 4.97 1.45 11.59
C LEU A 123 6.33 1.57 10.91
N LYS A 124 6.55 0.80 9.85
CA LYS A 124 7.66 1.02 8.94
C LYS A 124 7.23 1.95 7.81
N ILE A 125 7.98 3.02 7.57
CA ILE A 125 7.77 3.93 6.43
C ILE A 125 8.91 3.71 5.45
N VAL A 126 8.60 3.59 4.17
CA VAL A 126 9.56 3.45 3.07
C VAL A 126 9.14 4.35 1.90
N TYR A 127 10.09 4.84 1.16
CA TYR A 127 9.87 5.69 -0.01
C TYR A 127 10.18 4.91 -1.28
N ASN A 128 9.31 4.97 -2.27
CA ASN A 128 9.56 4.20 -3.49
C ASN A 128 10.70 4.77 -4.35
N SER A 129 11.13 6.00 -4.12
CA SER A 129 12.37 6.54 -4.66
C SER A 129 13.62 5.75 -4.25
N GLU A 130 13.62 5.07 -3.10
CA GLU A 130 14.74 4.27 -2.61
C GLU A 130 15.18 3.16 -3.59
N TRP A 131 14.24 2.65 -4.40
CA TRP A 131 14.55 1.62 -5.41
C TRP A 131 14.28 2.07 -6.85
N LEU A 132 13.33 2.98 -7.08
CA LEU A 132 13.00 3.41 -8.44
C LEU A 132 14.03 4.39 -9.03
N ASN A 133 14.66 5.23 -8.19
CA ASN A 133 15.72 6.13 -8.66
C ASN A 133 16.99 5.40 -9.11
N GLU A 134 17.22 4.22 -8.58
CA GLU A 134 18.42 3.42 -8.91
C GLU A 134 18.23 2.59 -10.18
N MET A 135 16.99 2.40 -10.64
CA MET A 135 16.68 1.62 -11.84
C MET A 135 17.17 2.33 -13.10
N ASN A 136 17.97 1.64 -13.88
CA ASN A 136 18.32 2.06 -15.23
C ASN A 136 17.34 1.50 -16.26
N PHE A 137 17.46 1.92 -17.52
CA PHE A 137 16.53 1.51 -18.56
C PHE A 137 16.54 -0.01 -18.84
N SER A 138 17.68 -0.68 -18.69
CA SER A 138 17.77 -2.14 -18.81
C SER A 138 16.95 -2.85 -17.71
N ASP A 139 16.98 -2.31 -16.49
CA ASP A 139 16.20 -2.85 -15.38
C ASP A 139 14.70 -2.70 -15.64
N VAL A 140 14.28 -1.57 -16.21
CA VAL A 140 12.88 -1.34 -16.60
C VAL A 140 12.44 -2.33 -17.69
N ILE A 141 13.26 -2.58 -18.72
CA ILE A 141 12.96 -3.58 -19.75
C ILE A 141 12.86 -4.97 -19.13
N SER A 142 13.80 -5.33 -18.27
CA SER A 142 13.79 -6.61 -17.58
C SER A 142 12.55 -6.79 -16.70
N LEU A 143 12.16 -5.74 -15.98
CA LEU A 143 10.94 -5.75 -15.16
C LEU A 143 9.70 -5.93 -16.03
N THR A 144 9.56 -5.16 -17.09
CA THR A 144 8.38 -5.19 -17.97
C THR A 144 8.27 -6.49 -18.75
N SER A 145 9.37 -7.19 -19.04
CA SER A 145 9.35 -8.50 -19.71
C SER A 145 8.63 -9.60 -18.92
N ASN A 146 8.47 -9.42 -17.61
CA ASN A 146 7.74 -10.35 -16.75
C ASN A 146 6.21 -10.18 -16.78
N TYR A 147 5.69 -9.18 -17.52
CA TYR A 147 4.27 -8.86 -17.52
C TYR A 147 3.77 -8.53 -18.91
N THR A 148 2.73 -9.18 -19.35
CA THR A 148 2.16 -8.95 -20.69
C THR A 148 1.12 -7.83 -20.68
N VAL A 149 0.92 -7.16 -21.82
CA VAL A 149 -0.17 -6.18 -22.02
C VAL A 149 -1.53 -6.81 -21.74
N ALA A 150 -1.75 -8.05 -22.19
CA ALA A 150 -3.00 -8.78 -21.91
C ALA A 150 -3.26 -8.91 -20.41
N ARG A 151 -2.23 -9.22 -19.62
CA ARG A 151 -2.34 -9.31 -18.16
C ARG A 151 -2.60 -7.96 -17.51
N MET A 152 -2.04 -6.88 -18.05
CA MET A 152 -2.34 -5.53 -17.57
C MET A 152 -3.81 -5.15 -17.80
N LEU A 153 -4.36 -5.52 -18.96
CA LEU A 153 -5.74 -5.23 -19.34
C LEU A 153 -6.80 -6.05 -18.57
N GLU A 154 -6.41 -7.00 -17.71
CA GLU A 154 -7.33 -7.62 -16.77
C GLU A 154 -7.80 -6.66 -15.67
N ARG A 155 -7.09 -5.56 -15.46
CA ARG A 155 -7.51 -4.51 -14.54
C ARG A 155 -8.43 -3.51 -15.22
N ASP A 156 -9.59 -3.27 -14.64
CA ASP A 156 -10.63 -2.37 -15.15
C ASP A 156 -10.14 -0.96 -15.48
N ASP A 157 -9.25 -0.40 -14.66
CA ASP A 157 -8.72 0.94 -14.84
C ASP A 157 -7.80 1.04 -16.08
N PHE A 158 -7.04 -0.01 -16.38
CA PHE A 158 -6.27 -0.08 -17.62
C PHE A 158 -7.15 -0.33 -18.85
N THR A 159 -8.11 -1.25 -18.75
CA THR A 159 -9.06 -1.54 -19.84
C THR A 159 -9.84 -0.29 -20.24
N LYS A 160 -10.29 0.53 -19.28
CA LYS A 160 -11.03 1.78 -19.55
C LYS A 160 -10.17 2.88 -20.19
N ARG A 161 -8.85 2.78 -20.15
CA ARG A 161 -7.90 3.75 -20.69
C ARG A 161 -7.30 3.31 -22.02
N PHE A 162 -7.41 2.03 -22.34
CA PHE A 162 -6.97 1.43 -23.61
C PHE A 162 -7.95 1.76 -24.73
#